data_521484beeda07e1d264f73e2ec9dbca6
#
_entry.id   521484beeda07e1d264f73e2ec9dbca6
#
_cell.length_a   1.000
_cell.length_b   1.000
_cell.length_c   1.000
_cell.angle_alpha   90.00
_cell.angle_beta   90.00
_cell.angle_gamma   90.00
#
_symmetry.space_group_name_H-M   'P 1'
#
loop_
_entity.id
_entity.type
_entity.pdbx_description
1 polymer ?
#
loop_
_entity_poly.entity_id
_entity_poly.type
_entity_poly.pdbx_seq_one_letter_code
_entity_poly.pdbx_strand_id
1 'polypeptide(L)'
;MAVNKRVLCQERLRQVPPQFSWIDHRLVRDRHICRCSHPALALYLFLVTVADNQGLSYYGEASLCRMLKLDPVGLAGARQELITARLIAYQSPLYQVLALDAGSPPASGVPRQSPHPPDPPRSKEGVPENLGQILRNIMEKSS
;
A
#
# COMPACT_ATOMS: atom_id res chain seq x y z
N MET A 1 23.98 -21.75 10.52
CA MET A 1 23.33 -22.84 9.81
C MET A 1 23.01 -22.41 8.41
N ALA A 2 23.57 -23.05 7.46
CA ALA A 2 23.33 -22.66 6.06
C ALA A 2 22.08 -23.36 5.56
N VAL A 3 21.09 -22.59 5.16
CA VAL A 3 19.88 -23.16 4.63
C VAL A 3 19.95 -23.06 3.11
N ASN A 4 19.74 -24.18 2.45
CA ASN A 4 19.74 -24.20 1.00
C ASN A 4 18.37 -23.71 0.53
N LYS A 5 18.33 -22.50 0.01
CA LYS A 5 17.09 -21.87 -0.40
C LYS A 5 16.77 -22.32 -1.81
N ARG A 6 15.80 -23.20 -1.93
CA ARG A 6 15.38 -23.72 -3.23
C ARG A 6 13.87 -23.75 -3.32
N VAL A 7 13.33 -23.73 -4.52
CA VAL A 7 11.89 -23.82 -4.72
C VAL A 7 11.44 -25.25 -4.36
N LEU A 8 10.45 -25.35 -3.49
CA LEU A 8 9.96 -26.65 -3.04
C LEU A 8 8.88 -27.23 -3.95
N CYS A 9 8.07 -26.39 -4.56
CA CYS A 9 7.01 -26.85 -5.44
C CYS A 9 7.02 -26.00 -6.70
N GLN A 10 7.65 -26.52 -7.73
CA GLN A 10 7.81 -25.77 -8.96
C GLN A 10 6.50 -25.49 -9.66
N GLU A 11 5.52 -26.39 -9.56
CA GLU A 11 4.24 -26.22 -10.23
C GLU A 11 3.39 -25.13 -9.59
N ARG A 12 3.67 -24.74 -8.38
CA ARG A 12 2.92 -23.70 -7.67
C ARG A 12 3.75 -22.47 -7.40
N LEU A 13 4.71 -22.20 -8.27
CA LEU A 13 5.54 -21.03 -8.09
C LEU A 13 4.65 -19.78 -8.15
N ARG A 14 4.84 -18.88 -7.22
CA ARG A 14 3.99 -17.70 -7.11
C ARG A 14 4.28 -16.74 -8.25
N GLN A 15 3.22 -16.30 -8.92
CA GLN A 15 3.31 -15.34 -10.00
C GLN A 15 2.41 -14.15 -9.69
N VAL A 16 2.75 -12.98 -10.21
CA VAL A 16 1.94 -11.79 -9.99
C VAL A 16 0.68 -11.89 -10.86
N PRO A 17 -0.51 -11.92 -10.26
CA PRO A 17 -1.74 -12.02 -11.02
C PRO A 17 -2.12 -10.66 -11.63
N PRO A 18 -3.11 -10.61 -12.52
CA PRO A 18 -3.55 -9.35 -13.10
C PRO A 18 -4.02 -8.33 -12.09
N GLN A 19 -4.64 -8.79 -11.01
CA GLN A 19 -5.05 -7.90 -9.94
C GLN A 19 -4.37 -8.33 -8.66
N PHE A 20 -3.72 -7.42 -8.01
CA PHE A 20 -3.02 -7.73 -6.78
C PHE A 20 -2.90 -6.49 -5.90
N SER A 21 -2.63 -6.72 -4.64
CA SER A 21 -2.31 -5.66 -3.69
C SER A 21 -0.89 -5.87 -3.20
N TRP A 22 -0.21 -4.82 -2.83
CA TRP A 22 1.15 -4.94 -2.35
C TRP A 22 1.20 -4.72 -0.85
N ILE A 23 2.21 -5.29 -0.22
CA ILE A 23 2.46 -5.12 1.19
C ILE A 23 3.89 -4.65 1.37
N ASP A 24 4.07 -3.60 2.15
CA ASP A 24 5.36 -2.97 2.35
C ASP A 24 6.22 -3.82 3.29
N HIS A 25 7.43 -4.14 2.89
CA HIS A 25 8.34 -4.94 3.71
C HIS A 25 8.68 -4.28 5.04
N ARG A 26 8.51 -2.96 5.14
CA ARG A 26 8.77 -2.26 6.39
C ARG A 26 7.84 -2.68 7.52
N LEU A 27 6.71 -3.32 7.19
CA LEU A 27 5.83 -3.87 8.21
C LEU A 27 6.59 -4.85 9.11
N VAL A 28 7.46 -5.65 8.53
CA VAL A 28 8.26 -6.60 9.29
C VAL A 28 9.60 -5.97 9.69
N ARG A 29 10.26 -5.32 8.75
CA ARG A 29 11.58 -4.76 9.00
C ARG A 29 11.60 -3.75 10.13
N ASP A 30 10.59 -2.86 10.17
CA ASP A 30 10.48 -1.84 11.19
C ASP A 30 9.54 -2.25 12.33
N ARG A 31 9.21 -3.54 12.36
CA ARG A 31 8.44 -4.14 13.45
C ARG A 31 7.05 -3.58 13.70
N HIS A 32 6.41 -3.04 12.68
CA HIS A 32 5.04 -2.56 12.82
C HIS A 32 4.09 -3.69 13.21
N ILE A 33 4.29 -4.90 12.66
CA ILE A 33 3.41 -6.01 12.97
C ILE A 33 3.54 -6.46 14.42
N CYS A 34 4.64 -6.15 15.08
CA CYS A 34 4.83 -6.58 16.47
C CYS A 34 3.97 -5.78 17.44
N ARG A 35 3.38 -4.68 17.00
CA ARG A 35 2.54 -3.88 17.86
C ARG A 35 1.08 -4.26 17.76
N CYS A 36 0.74 -5.19 16.92
CA CYS A 36 -0.65 -5.53 16.64
C CYS A 36 -0.98 -6.96 17.03
N SER A 37 -2.19 -7.17 17.50
CA SER A 37 -2.69 -8.51 17.78
C SER A 37 -3.02 -9.22 16.48
N HIS A 38 -3.25 -10.53 16.54
CA HIS A 38 -3.61 -11.28 15.35
C HIS A 38 -4.90 -10.79 14.70
N PRO A 39 -5.97 -10.47 15.47
CA PRO A 39 -7.15 -9.90 14.84
C PRO A 39 -6.88 -8.58 14.12
N ALA A 40 -6.01 -7.74 14.68
CA ALA A 40 -5.66 -6.48 14.03
C ALA A 40 -4.91 -6.74 12.73
N LEU A 41 -3.97 -7.71 12.74
CA LEU A 41 -3.23 -8.06 11.53
C LEU A 41 -4.15 -8.67 10.46
N ALA A 42 -5.14 -9.46 10.88
CA ALA A 42 -6.12 -10.02 9.96
C ALA A 42 -6.95 -8.91 9.31
N LEU A 43 -7.38 -7.93 10.09
CA LEU A 43 -8.12 -6.79 9.57
C LEU A 43 -7.23 -5.99 8.60
N TYR A 44 -5.99 -5.77 8.95
CA TYR A 44 -5.07 -5.03 8.11
C TYR A 44 -4.88 -5.74 6.76
N LEU A 45 -4.66 -7.04 6.78
CA LEU A 45 -4.51 -7.82 5.55
C LEU A 45 -5.74 -7.68 4.66
N PHE A 46 -6.93 -7.77 5.25
CA PHE A 46 -8.16 -7.63 4.51
C PHE A 46 -8.25 -6.23 3.88
N LEU A 47 -7.97 -5.20 4.66
CA LEU A 47 -8.08 -3.83 4.17
C LEU A 47 -7.07 -3.52 3.04
N VAL A 48 -5.86 -4.04 3.16
CA VAL A 48 -4.87 -3.88 2.09
C VAL A 48 -5.35 -4.57 0.82
N THR A 49 -5.97 -5.75 0.97
CA THR A 49 -6.39 -6.55 -0.17
C THR A 49 -7.54 -5.90 -0.94
N VAL A 50 -8.48 -5.27 -0.24
CA VAL A 50 -9.65 -4.69 -0.89
C VAL A 50 -9.53 -3.20 -1.19
N ALA A 51 -8.44 -2.57 -0.79
CA ALA A 51 -8.26 -1.15 -0.99
C ALA A 51 -8.08 -0.78 -2.45
N ASP A 52 -8.52 0.40 -2.80
CA ASP A 52 -8.29 0.94 -4.14
C ASP A 52 -6.87 1.55 -4.20
N ASN A 53 -6.55 2.25 -5.28
CA ASN A 53 -5.23 2.80 -5.46
C ASN A 53 -4.85 3.92 -4.47
N GLN A 54 -5.83 4.44 -3.75
CA GLN A 54 -5.58 5.42 -2.72
C GLN A 54 -5.61 4.80 -1.32
N GLY A 55 -5.76 3.50 -1.23
CA GLY A 55 -5.85 2.81 0.05
C GLY A 55 -7.25 2.80 0.63
N LEU A 56 -8.26 3.23 -0.13
CA LEU A 56 -9.61 3.40 0.39
C LEU A 56 -10.49 2.18 0.17
N SER A 57 -11.30 1.89 1.15
CA SER A 57 -12.34 0.86 1.05
C SER A 57 -13.44 1.17 2.04
N TYR A 58 -14.62 0.61 1.85
CA TYR A 58 -15.67 0.72 2.84
C TYR A 58 -16.38 -0.61 2.98
N TYR A 59 -16.57 -1.03 4.21
CA TYR A 59 -17.21 -2.29 4.53
C TYR A 59 -18.00 -2.14 5.83
N GLY A 60 -19.17 -2.72 5.88
CA GLY A 60 -19.98 -2.71 7.08
C GLY A 60 -19.42 -3.65 8.14
N GLU A 61 -19.70 -3.37 9.40
CA GLU A 61 -19.20 -4.19 10.48
C GLU A 61 -19.63 -5.64 10.38
N ALA A 62 -20.88 -5.89 10.00
CA ALA A 62 -21.37 -7.27 9.89
C ALA A 62 -20.59 -8.06 8.85
N SER A 63 -20.24 -7.41 7.73
CA SER A 63 -19.46 -8.07 6.69
C SER A 63 -18.05 -8.39 7.17
N LEU A 64 -17.41 -7.44 7.84
CA LEU A 64 -16.07 -7.65 8.36
C LEU A 64 -16.04 -8.72 9.43
N CYS A 65 -17.01 -8.72 10.35
CA CYS A 65 -17.08 -9.73 11.38
C CYS A 65 -17.23 -11.12 10.76
N ARG A 66 -18.04 -11.23 9.73
CA ARG A 66 -18.26 -12.51 9.08
C ARG A 66 -17.01 -12.96 8.32
N MET A 67 -16.37 -12.06 7.59
CA MET A 67 -15.20 -12.42 6.79
C MET A 67 -14.00 -12.76 7.66
N LEU A 68 -13.81 -12.04 8.76
CA LEU A 68 -12.66 -12.22 9.62
C LEU A 68 -12.92 -13.12 10.82
N LYS A 69 -14.17 -13.57 10.96
CA LYS A 69 -14.58 -14.40 12.09
C LYS A 69 -14.30 -13.72 13.42
N LEU A 70 -14.70 -12.46 13.50
CA LEU A 70 -14.57 -11.67 14.71
C LEU A 70 -15.97 -11.25 15.19
N ASP A 71 -16.10 -11.06 16.49
CA ASP A 71 -17.31 -10.47 17.02
C ASP A 71 -17.17 -8.94 16.95
N PRO A 72 -18.25 -8.18 17.14
CA PRO A 72 -18.17 -6.72 17.04
C PRO A 72 -17.16 -6.08 17.98
N VAL A 73 -16.99 -6.64 19.18
CA VAL A 73 -16.04 -6.11 20.15
C VAL A 73 -14.62 -6.38 19.66
N GLY A 74 -14.38 -7.59 19.16
CA GLY A 74 -13.08 -7.95 18.59
C GLY A 74 -12.71 -7.08 17.40
N LEU A 75 -13.69 -6.80 16.53
CA LEU A 75 -13.46 -5.94 15.38
C LEU A 75 -13.14 -4.51 15.82
N ALA A 76 -13.88 -3.97 16.79
CA ALA A 76 -13.64 -2.63 17.28
C ALA A 76 -12.25 -2.52 17.91
N GLY A 77 -11.83 -3.54 18.65
CA GLY A 77 -10.49 -3.58 19.24
C GLY A 77 -9.41 -3.65 18.19
N ALA A 78 -9.58 -4.51 17.19
CA ALA A 78 -8.63 -4.64 16.09
C ALA A 78 -8.48 -3.32 15.33
N ARG A 79 -9.60 -2.68 15.04
CA ARG A 79 -9.61 -1.39 14.37
C ARG A 79 -8.84 -0.35 15.19
N GLN A 80 -9.11 -0.30 16.49
CA GLN A 80 -8.47 0.68 17.34
C GLN A 80 -6.95 0.44 17.43
N GLU A 81 -6.52 -0.81 17.45
CA GLU A 81 -5.09 -1.11 17.45
C GLU A 81 -4.42 -0.58 16.19
N LEU A 82 -5.05 -0.79 15.03
CA LEU A 82 -4.48 -0.33 13.77
C LEU A 82 -4.46 1.20 13.68
N ILE A 83 -5.48 1.86 14.22
CA ILE A 83 -5.50 3.32 14.27
C ILE A 83 -4.37 3.82 15.17
N THR A 84 -4.21 3.22 16.34
CA THR A 84 -3.17 3.61 17.28
C THR A 84 -1.78 3.37 16.70
N ALA A 85 -1.62 2.29 15.93
CA ALA A 85 -0.36 1.98 15.28
C ALA A 85 -0.12 2.84 14.03
N ARG A 86 -1.09 3.69 13.67
CA ARG A 86 -1.02 4.55 12.49
C ARG A 86 -0.90 3.79 11.17
N LEU A 87 -1.50 2.63 11.13
CA LEU A 87 -1.53 1.83 9.91
C LEU A 87 -2.79 2.09 9.09
N ILE A 88 -3.86 2.56 9.72
CA ILE A 88 -5.10 2.90 9.02
C ILE A 88 -5.71 4.17 9.59
N ALA A 89 -6.55 4.79 8.80
CA ALA A 89 -7.49 5.82 9.26
C ALA A 89 -8.90 5.27 9.05
N TYR A 90 -9.82 5.66 9.89
CA TYR A 90 -11.20 5.19 9.81
C TYR A 90 -12.18 6.31 10.08
N GLN A 91 -13.16 6.42 9.19
CA GLN A 91 -14.29 7.33 9.40
C GLN A 91 -15.46 6.58 8.81
N SER A 92 -16.29 6.01 9.70
CA SER A 92 -17.36 5.09 9.31
C SER A 92 -18.15 5.55 8.10
N PRO A 93 -18.35 4.72 7.12
CA PRO A 93 -17.87 3.34 6.97
C PRO A 93 -16.55 3.23 6.20
N LEU A 94 -15.81 4.31 6.07
CA LEU A 94 -14.65 4.40 5.20
C LEU A 94 -13.37 4.05 5.95
N TYR A 95 -12.56 3.22 5.34
CA TYR A 95 -11.24 2.87 5.83
C TYR A 95 -10.18 3.34 4.83
N GLN A 96 -9.04 3.75 5.34
CA GLN A 96 -7.90 4.08 4.49
C GLN A 96 -6.65 3.41 5.04
N VAL A 97 -5.97 2.64 4.20
CA VAL A 97 -4.66 2.08 4.55
C VAL A 97 -3.64 3.18 4.35
N LEU A 98 -2.86 3.47 5.36
CA LEU A 98 -1.92 4.59 5.34
C LEU A 98 -0.53 4.14 4.89
N ALA A 99 0.24 5.07 4.37
CA ALA A 99 1.64 4.81 4.09
C ALA A 99 2.36 4.61 5.43
N LEU A 100 3.37 3.77 5.45
CA LEU A 100 4.12 3.55 6.67
C LEU A 100 5.03 4.75 6.95
N ASP A 101 5.09 5.11 8.23
CA ASP A 101 5.94 6.20 8.61
C ASP A 101 7.39 5.76 8.45
N ALA A 102 8.24 6.67 8.13
CA ALA A 102 9.63 6.37 7.95
C ALA A 102 10.40 6.32 9.26
N GLY A 103 9.75 5.90 10.32
CA GLY A 103 10.47 5.61 11.56
C GLY A 103 10.94 6.78 12.40
N SER A 104 10.96 7.97 11.91
CA SER A 104 11.26 9.13 12.70
C SER A 104 10.17 10.13 12.46
N PRO A 105 9.74 10.79 13.48
CA PRO A 105 8.80 11.87 13.27
C PRO A 105 9.53 12.85 12.39
N PRO A 106 8.92 13.32 11.39
CA PRO A 106 9.53 14.31 10.55
C PRO A 106 9.80 15.49 11.46
N ALA A 107 10.99 15.91 11.45
CA ALA A 107 11.27 17.19 12.01
C ALA A 107 10.31 18.10 11.29
N SER A 108 9.53 18.70 12.10
CA SER A 108 8.43 19.48 11.64
C SER A 108 8.75 20.33 10.46
N GLY A 109 7.94 20.23 9.53
CA GLY A 109 7.91 21.31 8.56
C GLY A 109 8.57 21.11 7.23
N VAL A 110 9.21 20.04 7.01
CA VAL A 110 9.72 19.85 5.68
C VAL A 110 8.80 18.91 4.98
N PRO A 111 8.16 19.35 3.97
CA PRO A 111 7.35 18.47 3.20
C PRO A 111 8.35 17.49 2.65
N ARG A 112 8.23 16.28 3.05
CA ARG A 112 9.01 15.29 2.42
C ARG A 112 8.57 15.23 1.02
N GLN A 113 9.32 15.84 0.26
CA GLN A 113 9.34 15.42 -1.07
C GLN A 113 9.78 13.99 -0.97
N SER A 114 8.89 13.14 -1.29
CA SER A 114 9.25 11.82 -1.55
C SER A 114 10.51 11.91 -2.33
N PRO A 115 11.44 11.06 -2.12
CA PRO A 115 12.50 10.98 -3.05
C PRO A 115 11.87 10.46 -4.29
N HIS A 116 11.32 11.31 -4.95
CA HIS A 116 11.04 11.12 -6.30
C HIS A 116 12.43 10.78 -6.81
N PRO A 117 12.59 9.66 -7.39
CA PRO A 117 13.82 9.36 -8.02
C PRO A 117 14.09 10.55 -8.88
N PRO A 118 15.26 11.07 -8.85
CA PRO A 118 15.54 12.22 -9.66
C PRO A 118 15.02 11.84 -11.00
N ASP A 119 14.08 12.57 -11.41
CA ASP A 119 13.64 12.46 -12.75
C ASP A 119 14.93 12.33 -13.48
N PRO A 120 15.06 11.34 -14.28
CA PRO A 120 16.18 11.23 -15.14
C PRO A 120 16.30 12.62 -15.73
N PRO A 121 17.50 13.11 -15.80
CA PRO A 121 17.68 14.43 -16.22
C PRO A 121 16.83 14.55 -17.43
N ARG A 122 15.79 15.19 -17.28
CA ARG A 122 15.00 15.46 -18.37
C ARG A 122 15.90 16.23 -19.17
N SER A 123 16.38 15.51 -20.06
CA SER A 123 17.10 16.13 -21.02
C SER A 123 16.21 17.16 -21.43
N LYS A 124 16.45 18.21 -21.01
CA LYS A 124 15.60 19.15 -21.15
C LYS A 124 15.38 19.30 -22.45
N GLU A 125 16.20 19.07 -23.08
CA GLU A 125 16.06 19.26 -24.24
C GLU A 125 15.11 18.49 -24.79
N GLY A 126 15.10 17.65 -24.66
CA GLY A 126 14.38 16.87 -25.35
C GLY A 126 13.05 16.78 -25.18
N VAL A 127 12.80 17.07 -24.18
CA VAL A 127 11.61 16.76 -23.94
C VAL A 127 10.77 17.70 -24.28
N PRO A 128 10.41 17.77 -25.23
CA PRO A 128 9.50 18.51 -25.55
C PRO A 128 8.70 18.48 -24.93
N GLU A 129 9.35 18.74 -24.99
CA GLU A 129 9.04 19.16 -24.22
C GLU A 129 7.90 18.73 -23.91
N ASN A 130 7.27 18.38 -24.65
CA ASN A 130 6.21 17.81 -24.16
C ASN A 130 5.66 16.87 -25.09
N LEU A 131 5.05 15.86 -24.51
CA LEU A 131 4.40 14.83 -25.24
C LEU A 131 3.36 15.42 -26.12
N GLY A 132 2.69 16.46 -25.71
CA GLY A 132 1.69 17.11 -26.54
C GLY A 132 2.27 17.67 -27.83
N GLN A 133 3.49 18.17 -27.76
CA GLN A 133 4.10 18.71 -28.97
C GLN A 133 4.55 17.59 -29.89
N ILE A 134 5.02 16.47 -29.34
CA ILE A 134 5.37 15.33 -30.15
C ILE A 134 4.15 14.80 -30.87
N LEU A 135 3.03 14.72 -30.17
CA LEU A 135 1.81 14.22 -30.78
C LEU A 135 1.32 15.16 -31.87
N ARG A 136 1.47 16.47 -31.69
CA ARG A 136 1.06 17.42 -32.74
C ARG A 136 1.94 17.27 -33.95
N ASN A 137 3.23 17.09 -33.76
CA ASN A 137 4.12 16.92 -34.89
C ASN A 137 3.79 15.64 -35.67
N ILE A 138 3.44 14.57 -34.97
CA ILE A 138 3.07 13.35 -35.62
C ILE A 138 1.76 13.54 -36.38
N MET A 139 0.81 14.26 -35.82
CA MET A 139 -0.46 14.48 -36.49
C MET A 139 -0.27 15.39 -37.71
N GLU A 140 0.60 16.35 -37.63
CA GLU A 140 0.84 17.21 -38.76
C GLU A 140 1.53 16.45 -39.88
N LYS A 141 2.39 15.52 -39.54
CA LYS A 141 3.07 14.77 -40.57
C LYS A 141 2.19 13.72 -41.19
N SER A 142 1.14 13.32 -40.53
CA SER A 142 0.28 12.31 -41.10
C SER A 142 -0.89 12.90 -41.88
N SER A 143 -0.97 14.15 -42.04
CA SER A 143 -1.99 14.75 -42.87
C SER A 143 -1.50 14.96 -44.30
#